data_f27534bff315a98ee6d5a537ff0219de
#
_entry.id   f27534bff315a98ee6d5a537ff0219de
#
_cell.length_a   1.000
_cell.length_b   1.000
_cell.length_c   1.000
_cell.angle_alpha   90.00
_cell.angle_beta   90.00
_cell.angle_gamma   90.00
#
_symmetry.space_group_name_H-M   'P 1'
#
loop_
_entity.id
_entity.type
_entity.pdbx_description
1 polymer ?
#
loop_
_entity_poly.entity_id
_entity_poly.type
_entity_poly.pdbx_seq_one_letter_code
_entity_poly.pdbx_strand_id
1 'polypeptide(L)'
;GVDGIEHCSCVTDRGLGQVSEETVSALARSRIAVCPTIGVDAQLMKAPPPAVKAMMARLGMTAEQRLQARSDFVGRLHRAGVRLVSGVDSGIGPPKRHGVLPHAVCELVTSGLSVTEALATATSGAAQACGVSARKGRLAPGYDADLLVVDGDLEIDVTALLRPRSVLLRSLPVSV
;
A
#
# COMPACT_ATOMS: atom_id res chain seq x y z
N GLY A 1 2.49 -19.75 13.26
CA GLY A 1 2.40 -18.33 13.01
C GLY A 1 1.89 -18.03 11.61
N VAL A 2 1.76 -16.76 11.28
CA VAL A 2 1.42 -16.29 9.94
C VAL A 2 2.61 -15.53 9.37
N ASP A 3 2.72 -15.48 8.03
CA ASP A 3 3.81 -14.79 7.33
C ASP A 3 3.42 -13.37 6.92
N GLY A 4 2.12 -13.07 6.85
CA GLY A 4 1.59 -11.77 6.50
C GLY A 4 0.23 -11.50 7.15
N ILE A 5 -0.11 -10.21 7.23
CA ILE A 5 -1.42 -9.71 7.68
C ILE A 5 -1.92 -8.73 6.63
N GLU A 6 -3.10 -9.03 6.07
CA GLU A 6 -3.80 -8.13 5.16
C GLU A 6 -4.72 -7.19 5.95
N HIS A 7 -4.99 -6.02 5.36
CA HIS A 7 -5.82 -4.93 5.87
C HIS A 7 -5.27 -4.28 7.13
N CYS A 8 -5.03 -5.00 8.19
CA CYS A 8 -4.48 -4.53 9.48
C CYS A 8 -5.09 -3.19 9.95
N SER A 9 -6.41 -3.00 9.74
CA SER A 9 -7.09 -1.74 10.07
C SER A 9 -7.25 -1.52 11.56
N CYS A 10 -7.15 -2.60 12.36
CA CYS A 10 -7.26 -2.59 13.82
C CYS A 10 -8.46 -1.78 14.30
N VAL A 11 -9.65 -2.11 13.76
CA VAL A 11 -10.90 -1.43 14.14
C VAL A 11 -11.35 -1.90 15.51
N THR A 12 -11.49 -0.97 16.44
CA THR A 12 -12.00 -1.20 17.80
C THR A 12 -13.23 -0.35 18.05
N ASP A 13 -13.80 -0.43 19.24
CA ASP A 13 -14.85 0.48 19.73
C ASP A 13 -14.37 1.94 19.86
N ARG A 14 -13.04 2.14 19.96
CA ARG A 14 -12.39 3.44 20.07
C ARG A 14 -12.05 4.08 18.72
N GLY A 15 -12.16 3.33 17.63
CA GLY A 15 -11.85 3.82 16.30
C GLY A 15 -10.92 2.88 15.50
N LEU A 16 -10.37 3.42 14.44
CA LEU A 16 -9.44 2.74 13.54
C LEU A 16 -8.00 2.97 14.02
N GLY A 17 -7.17 1.92 13.99
CA GLY A 17 -5.76 2.00 14.40
C GLY A 17 -5.54 2.19 15.91
N GLN A 18 -6.58 2.08 16.72
CA GLN A 18 -6.53 2.28 18.17
C GLN A 18 -6.08 1.01 18.91
N VAL A 19 -4.80 0.68 18.72
CA VAL A 19 -4.14 -0.46 19.40
C VAL A 19 -3.03 0.04 20.31
N SER A 20 -2.64 -0.79 21.29
CA SER A 20 -1.56 -0.46 22.23
C SER A 20 -0.20 -0.38 21.53
N GLU A 21 0.74 0.35 22.13
CA GLU A 21 2.13 0.38 21.69
C GLU A 21 2.79 -1.00 21.79
N GLU A 22 2.35 -1.82 22.74
CA GLU A 22 2.81 -3.20 22.88
C GLU A 22 2.45 -4.03 21.65
N THR A 23 1.21 -3.89 21.12
CA THR A 23 0.77 -4.58 19.89
C THR A 23 1.59 -4.13 18.70
N VAL A 24 1.81 -2.82 18.51
CA VAL A 24 2.63 -2.29 17.41
C VAL A 24 4.06 -2.79 17.51
N SER A 25 4.65 -2.76 18.72
CA SER A 25 5.99 -3.27 18.98
C SER A 25 6.10 -4.79 18.73
N ALA A 26 5.07 -5.55 19.06
CA ALA A 26 5.03 -6.98 18.78
C ALA A 26 5.02 -7.25 17.26
N LEU A 27 4.24 -6.48 16.48
CA LEU A 27 4.25 -6.54 15.02
C LEU A 27 5.64 -6.23 14.46
N ALA A 28 6.29 -5.17 14.93
CA ALA A 28 7.64 -4.80 14.48
C ALA A 28 8.68 -5.91 14.75
N ARG A 29 8.63 -6.55 15.94
CA ARG A 29 9.55 -7.66 16.29
C ARG A 29 9.24 -8.95 15.54
N SER A 30 8.00 -9.20 15.16
CA SER A 30 7.57 -10.46 14.54
C SER A 30 8.10 -10.65 13.12
N ARG A 31 8.52 -9.60 12.45
CA ARG A 31 8.90 -9.57 11.02
C ARG A 31 7.78 -10.00 10.06
N ILE A 32 6.54 -10.13 10.55
CA ILE A 32 5.37 -10.38 9.72
C ILE A 32 5.21 -9.24 8.71
N ALA A 33 4.96 -9.56 7.46
CA ALA A 33 4.65 -8.55 6.45
C ALA A 33 3.23 -8.01 6.68
N VAL A 34 3.07 -6.70 6.77
CA VAL A 34 1.77 -6.06 6.91
C VAL A 34 1.43 -5.33 5.61
N CYS A 35 0.32 -5.74 5.00
CA CYS A 35 -0.24 -5.11 3.82
C CYS A 35 -1.50 -4.33 4.24
N PRO A 36 -1.44 -3.00 4.33
CA PRO A 36 -2.59 -2.19 4.78
C PRO A 36 -3.72 -2.09 3.75
N THR A 37 -3.54 -2.67 2.55
CA THR A 37 -4.50 -2.65 1.43
C THR A 37 -5.04 -1.25 1.13
N ILE A 38 -4.17 -0.25 1.22
CA ILE A 38 -4.46 1.15 0.88
C ILE A 38 -4.39 1.36 -0.64
N GLY A 39 -4.65 2.58 -1.07
CA GLY A 39 -4.68 2.95 -2.48
C GLY A 39 -6.07 2.75 -3.09
N VAL A 40 -6.64 3.87 -3.46
CA VAL A 40 -7.91 3.96 -4.16
C VAL A 40 -7.81 5.05 -5.23
N ASP A 41 -8.49 4.86 -6.34
CA ASP A 41 -8.73 5.94 -7.29
C ASP A 41 -9.88 6.81 -6.76
N ALA A 42 -9.53 7.93 -6.13
CA ALA A 42 -10.49 8.82 -5.49
C ALA A 42 -11.51 9.41 -6.48
N GLN A 43 -11.12 9.55 -7.76
CA GLN A 43 -12.02 10.08 -8.81
C GLN A 43 -13.17 9.12 -9.11
N LEU A 44 -12.97 7.82 -8.86
CA LEU A 44 -13.96 6.77 -9.06
C LEU A 44 -14.78 6.47 -7.80
N MET A 45 -14.49 7.13 -6.68
CA MET A 45 -15.20 6.92 -5.42
C MET A 45 -16.49 7.72 -5.37
N LYS A 46 -17.61 7.05 -5.70
CA LYS A 46 -18.95 7.67 -5.62
C LYS A 46 -19.55 7.60 -4.21
N ALA A 47 -19.37 6.48 -3.53
CA ALA A 47 -19.83 6.25 -2.16
C ALA A 47 -19.04 5.11 -1.52
N PRO A 48 -18.84 5.11 -0.19
CA PRO A 48 -18.20 3.99 0.49
C PRO A 48 -19.10 2.74 0.41
N PRO A 49 -18.49 1.53 0.38
CA PRO A 49 -19.24 0.27 0.46
C PRO A 49 -20.13 0.21 1.70
N PRO A 50 -21.28 -0.52 1.67
CA PRO A 50 -22.24 -0.56 2.78
C PRO A 50 -21.60 -0.92 4.14
N ALA A 51 -20.70 -1.90 4.17
CA ALA A 51 -20.00 -2.30 5.39
C ALA A 51 -19.11 -1.17 5.94
N VAL A 52 -18.41 -0.43 5.07
CA VAL A 52 -17.60 0.73 5.45
C VAL A 52 -18.49 1.86 5.96
N LYS A 53 -19.63 2.11 5.28
CA LYS A 53 -20.61 3.11 5.72
C LYS A 53 -21.18 2.77 7.10
N ALA A 54 -21.54 1.52 7.35
CA ALA A 54 -22.04 1.05 8.64
C ALA A 54 -20.97 1.20 9.75
N MET A 55 -19.72 0.84 9.46
CA MET A 55 -18.61 1.04 10.41
C MET A 55 -18.40 2.51 10.73
N MET A 56 -18.38 3.38 9.73
CA MET A 56 -18.22 4.83 9.91
C MET A 56 -19.36 5.41 10.78
N ALA A 57 -20.60 5.00 10.51
CA ALA A 57 -21.75 5.42 11.31
C ALA A 57 -21.63 4.97 12.78
N ARG A 58 -21.19 3.72 13.00
CA ARG A 58 -20.96 3.18 14.35
C ARG A 58 -19.89 3.95 15.13
N LEU A 59 -18.84 4.40 14.43
CA LEU A 59 -17.72 5.13 15.03
C LEU A 59 -17.91 6.65 15.02
N GLY A 60 -19.00 7.17 14.47
CA GLY A 60 -19.24 8.61 14.32
C GLY A 60 -18.21 9.31 13.44
N MET A 61 -17.62 8.62 12.45
CA MET A 61 -16.53 9.12 11.63
C MET A 61 -17.01 9.59 10.27
N THR A 62 -16.45 10.71 9.77
CA THR A 62 -16.56 11.10 8.36
C THR A 62 -15.62 10.27 7.48
N ALA A 63 -15.79 10.37 6.15
CA ALA A 63 -14.89 9.72 5.19
C ALA A 63 -13.45 10.26 5.31
N GLU A 64 -13.30 11.57 5.46
CA GLU A 64 -12.00 12.21 5.64
C GLU A 64 -11.33 11.74 6.94
N GLN A 65 -12.04 11.74 8.05
CA GLN A 65 -11.53 11.26 9.35
C GLN A 65 -11.08 9.80 9.26
N ARG A 66 -11.81 8.95 8.52
CA ARG A 66 -11.42 7.56 8.30
C ARG A 66 -10.13 7.44 7.48
N LEU A 67 -10.01 8.22 6.41
CA LEU A 67 -8.80 8.21 5.58
C LEU A 67 -7.60 8.73 6.37
N GLN A 68 -7.77 9.81 7.13
CA GLN A 68 -6.71 10.36 7.97
C GLN A 68 -6.29 9.36 9.05
N ALA A 69 -7.21 8.78 9.79
CA ALA A 69 -6.91 7.78 10.82
C ALA A 69 -6.17 6.56 10.26
N ARG A 70 -6.50 6.14 9.03
CA ARG A 70 -5.80 5.06 8.34
C ARG A 70 -4.37 5.47 7.96
N SER A 71 -4.18 6.66 7.41
CA SER A 71 -2.87 7.20 7.05
C SER A 71 -1.98 7.35 8.29
N ASP A 72 -2.51 7.92 9.37
CA ASP A 72 -1.80 8.08 10.65
C ASP A 72 -1.37 6.74 11.24
N PHE A 73 -2.24 5.73 11.16
CA PHE A 73 -1.92 4.39 11.65
C PHE A 73 -0.83 3.71 10.82
N VAL A 74 -0.90 3.81 9.49
CA VAL A 74 0.15 3.29 8.60
C VAL A 74 1.49 3.97 8.89
N GLY A 75 1.50 5.29 9.05
CA GLY A 75 2.69 6.05 9.44
C GLY A 75 3.23 5.64 10.81
N ARG A 76 2.34 5.32 11.78
CA ARG A 76 2.74 4.79 13.09
C ARG A 76 3.39 3.42 12.97
N LEU A 77 2.83 2.51 12.17
CA LEU A 77 3.42 1.19 11.90
C LEU A 77 4.81 1.33 11.26
N HIS A 78 4.95 2.21 10.28
CA HIS A 78 6.23 2.50 9.62
C HIS A 78 7.28 2.99 10.63
N ARG A 79 6.97 4.03 11.41
CA ARG A 79 7.90 4.59 12.43
C ARG A 79 8.30 3.56 13.50
N ALA A 80 7.45 2.59 13.77
CA ALA A 80 7.75 1.49 14.70
C ALA A 80 8.62 0.39 14.07
N GLY A 81 8.95 0.47 12.78
CA GLY A 81 9.73 -0.53 12.06
C GLY A 81 8.94 -1.78 11.64
N VAL A 82 7.61 -1.70 11.58
CA VAL A 82 6.78 -2.77 11.03
C VAL A 82 7.09 -2.91 9.54
N ARG A 83 7.28 -4.14 9.09
CA ARG A 83 7.55 -4.46 7.69
C ARG A 83 6.28 -4.26 6.85
N LEU A 84 6.20 -3.12 6.16
CA LEU A 84 5.09 -2.82 5.25
C LEU A 84 5.35 -3.39 3.85
N VAL A 85 4.28 -3.87 3.21
CA VAL A 85 4.25 -4.26 1.80
C VAL A 85 3.01 -3.66 1.14
N SER A 86 3.12 -3.31 -0.14
CA SER A 86 2.00 -2.77 -0.89
C SER A 86 1.15 -3.87 -1.49
N GLY A 87 -0.14 -3.79 -1.24
CA GLY A 87 -1.21 -4.51 -1.89
C GLY A 87 -2.47 -3.66 -1.81
N VAL A 88 -3.39 -3.82 -2.73
CA VAL A 88 -4.54 -2.90 -2.88
C VAL A 88 -5.89 -3.58 -2.80
N ASP A 89 -5.95 -4.92 -2.80
CA ASP A 89 -7.21 -5.67 -2.81
C ASP A 89 -8.09 -5.25 -4.01
N SER A 90 -7.50 -5.34 -5.23
CA SER A 90 -8.16 -4.91 -6.47
C SER A 90 -9.32 -5.82 -6.83
N GLY A 91 -10.32 -5.25 -7.53
CA GLY A 91 -11.47 -5.98 -8.06
C GLY A 91 -12.75 -5.85 -7.23
N ILE A 92 -12.69 -5.22 -6.06
CA ILE A 92 -13.84 -5.07 -5.14
C ILE A 92 -14.75 -3.87 -5.47
N GLY A 93 -14.45 -3.12 -6.52
CA GLY A 93 -15.25 -2.00 -6.98
C GLY A 93 -14.46 -0.99 -7.81
N PRO A 94 -15.13 -0.02 -8.44
CA PRO A 94 -14.50 0.94 -9.34
C PRO A 94 -13.28 1.67 -8.74
N PRO A 95 -13.28 2.14 -7.49
CA PRO A 95 -12.12 2.82 -6.90
C PRO A 95 -10.91 1.90 -6.66
N LYS A 96 -11.14 0.59 -6.72
CA LYS A 96 -10.11 -0.45 -6.54
C LYS A 96 -10.01 -1.34 -7.79
N ARG A 97 -10.03 -0.73 -8.96
CA ARG A 97 -9.81 -1.42 -10.24
C ARG A 97 -8.41 -2.02 -10.30
N HIS A 98 -8.20 -2.99 -11.18
CA HIS A 98 -6.85 -3.47 -11.48
C HIS A 98 -5.98 -2.30 -11.98
N GLY A 99 -4.69 -2.31 -11.61
CA GLY A 99 -3.77 -1.23 -11.93
C GLY A 99 -3.75 -0.06 -10.92
N VAL A 100 -4.52 -0.12 -9.80
CA VAL A 100 -4.59 0.96 -8.80
C VAL A 100 -3.40 0.99 -7.82
N LEU A 101 -2.45 0.07 -7.90
CA LEU A 101 -1.28 -0.01 -7.01
C LEU A 101 -0.46 1.30 -6.91
N PRO A 102 -0.26 2.09 -7.99
CA PRO A 102 0.41 3.37 -7.88
C PRO A 102 -0.21 4.32 -6.85
N HIS A 103 -1.53 4.32 -6.69
CA HIS A 103 -2.20 5.12 -5.65
C HIS A 103 -1.80 4.68 -4.23
N ALA A 104 -1.55 3.37 -4.01
CA ALA A 104 -1.08 2.89 -2.71
C ALA A 104 0.31 3.44 -2.39
N VAL A 105 1.22 3.48 -3.35
CA VAL A 105 2.57 4.05 -3.16
C VAL A 105 2.48 5.54 -2.84
N CYS A 106 1.65 6.30 -3.56
CA CYS A 106 1.42 7.71 -3.26
C CYS A 106 0.84 7.91 -1.84
N GLU A 107 -0.12 7.08 -1.44
CA GLU A 107 -0.73 7.13 -0.10
C GLU A 107 0.28 6.78 1.01
N LEU A 108 1.23 5.85 0.76
CA LEU A 108 2.31 5.56 1.70
C LEU A 108 3.24 6.76 1.91
N VAL A 109 3.58 7.48 0.84
CA VAL A 109 4.36 8.73 0.95
C VAL A 109 3.59 9.76 1.78
N THR A 110 2.30 9.92 1.54
CA THR A 110 1.44 10.80 2.36
C THR A 110 1.38 10.35 3.82
N SER A 111 1.51 9.04 4.10
CA SER A 111 1.55 8.48 5.46
C SER A 111 2.92 8.63 6.15
N GLY A 112 3.93 9.20 5.47
CA GLY A 112 5.22 9.57 6.03
C GLY A 112 6.40 8.67 5.63
N LEU A 113 6.23 7.76 4.68
CA LEU A 113 7.36 7.06 4.08
C LEU A 113 8.09 7.97 3.09
N SER A 114 9.40 7.83 2.96
CA SER A 114 10.12 8.39 1.81
C SER A 114 9.66 7.72 0.51
N VAL A 115 9.88 8.37 -0.63
CA VAL A 115 9.55 7.80 -1.95
C VAL A 115 10.25 6.45 -2.15
N THR A 116 11.53 6.37 -1.82
CA THR A 116 12.32 5.13 -1.93
C THR A 116 11.75 4.01 -1.05
N GLU A 117 11.36 4.30 0.20
CA GLU A 117 10.73 3.31 1.09
C GLU A 117 9.38 2.85 0.55
N ALA A 118 8.53 3.79 0.11
CA ALA A 118 7.22 3.48 -0.46
C ALA A 118 7.35 2.61 -1.73
N LEU A 119 8.28 2.92 -2.63
CA LEU A 119 8.59 2.10 -3.81
C LEU A 119 9.08 0.71 -3.41
N ALA A 120 9.94 0.61 -2.39
CA ALA A 120 10.43 -0.67 -1.90
C ALA A 120 9.30 -1.59 -1.42
N THR A 121 8.22 -1.05 -0.82
CA THR A 121 7.06 -1.85 -0.40
C THR A 121 6.35 -2.53 -1.57
N ALA A 122 6.36 -1.92 -2.77
CA ALA A 122 5.71 -2.43 -3.98
C ALA A 122 6.66 -3.23 -4.89
N THR A 123 7.95 -3.24 -4.59
CA THR A 123 8.99 -3.87 -5.40
C THR A 123 9.78 -4.91 -4.61
N SER A 124 10.93 -4.56 -4.04
CA SER A 124 11.81 -5.50 -3.34
C SER A 124 11.16 -6.10 -2.08
N GLY A 125 10.41 -5.32 -1.33
CA GLY A 125 9.67 -5.78 -0.14
C GLY A 125 8.53 -6.74 -0.49
N ALA A 126 7.74 -6.40 -1.54
CA ALA A 126 6.70 -7.29 -2.06
C ALA A 126 7.30 -8.60 -2.60
N ALA A 127 8.38 -8.52 -3.38
CA ALA A 127 9.06 -9.70 -3.91
C ALA A 127 9.57 -10.62 -2.80
N GLN A 128 10.07 -10.05 -1.69
CA GLN A 128 10.49 -10.81 -0.54
C GLN A 128 9.29 -11.47 0.17
N ALA A 129 8.18 -10.76 0.36
CA ALA A 129 6.98 -11.30 0.97
C ALA A 129 6.38 -12.46 0.15
N CYS A 130 6.48 -12.36 -1.19
CA CYS A 130 6.03 -13.39 -2.12
C CYS A 130 7.05 -14.53 -2.36
N GLY A 131 8.22 -14.50 -1.71
CA GLY A 131 9.26 -15.54 -1.89
C GLY A 131 9.96 -15.53 -3.24
N VAL A 132 9.90 -14.43 -4.00
CA VAL A 132 10.47 -14.32 -5.37
C VAL A 132 11.62 -13.30 -5.47
N SER A 133 12.17 -12.86 -4.33
CA SER A 133 13.20 -11.82 -4.25
C SER A 133 14.54 -12.21 -4.91
N ALA A 134 14.76 -13.49 -5.20
CA ALA A 134 15.96 -13.93 -5.93
C ALA A 134 15.97 -13.50 -7.40
N ARG A 135 14.81 -13.12 -7.95
CA ARG A 135 14.67 -12.81 -9.40
C ARG A 135 13.78 -11.61 -9.71
N LYS A 136 13.08 -11.04 -8.72
CA LYS A 136 12.13 -9.92 -8.90
C LYS A 136 12.32 -8.81 -7.87
N GLY A 137 11.79 -7.63 -8.18
CA GLY A 137 11.71 -6.47 -7.29
C GLY A 137 12.96 -5.59 -7.30
N ARG A 138 13.91 -5.80 -8.20
CA ARG A 138 15.12 -4.98 -8.34
C ARG A 138 15.55 -4.84 -9.79
N LEU A 139 16.20 -3.71 -10.10
CA LEU A 139 16.91 -3.49 -11.34
C LEU A 139 18.37 -3.89 -11.12
N ALA A 140 18.69 -5.15 -11.41
CA ALA A 140 20.04 -5.69 -11.25
C ALA A 140 20.31 -6.81 -12.27
N PRO A 141 21.58 -7.07 -12.64
CA PRO A 141 21.93 -8.20 -13.51
C PRO A 141 21.40 -9.52 -12.92
N GLY A 142 20.80 -10.35 -13.79
CA GLY A 142 20.23 -11.64 -13.40
C GLY A 142 18.78 -11.59 -12.89
N TYR A 143 18.20 -10.40 -12.72
CA TYR A 143 16.78 -10.25 -12.39
C TYR A 143 15.90 -10.23 -13.65
N ASP A 144 14.64 -10.63 -13.48
CA ASP A 144 13.64 -10.49 -14.54
C ASP A 144 13.50 -9.00 -14.91
N ALA A 145 13.49 -8.69 -16.20
CA ALA A 145 13.31 -7.31 -16.67
C ALA A 145 11.82 -6.94 -16.69
N ASP A 146 11.22 -6.90 -15.49
CA ASP A 146 9.89 -6.36 -15.25
C ASP A 146 10.06 -4.86 -14.91
N LEU A 147 9.74 -3.99 -15.86
CA LEU A 147 10.08 -2.58 -15.79
C LEU A 147 8.82 -1.71 -15.95
N LEU A 148 8.74 -0.67 -15.14
CA LEU A 148 7.78 0.42 -15.31
C LEU A 148 8.55 1.70 -15.63
N VAL A 149 8.24 2.30 -16.77
CA VAL A 149 8.74 3.61 -17.17
C VAL A 149 7.61 4.61 -17.00
N VAL A 150 7.89 5.71 -16.33
CA VAL A 150 6.93 6.79 -16.05
C VAL A 150 7.41 8.12 -16.61
N ASP A 151 6.49 9.04 -16.84
CA ASP A 151 6.83 10.40 -17.24
C ASP A 151 7.00 11.27 -15.99
N GLY A 152 8.26 11.57 -15.64
CA GLY A 152 8.65 12.41 -14.50
C GLY A 152 9.70 11.80 -13.60
N ASP A 153 10.13 12.59 -12.63
CA ASP A 153 11.07 12.18 -11.59
C ASP A 153 10.28 11.87 -10.31
N LEU A 154 10.34 10.62 -9.87
CA LEU A 154 9.60 10.14 -8.70
C LEU A 154 10.05 10.80 -7.39
N GLU A 155 11.31 11.21 -7.26
CA GLU A 155 11.82 11.90 -6.07
C GLU A 155 11.26 13.32 -5.96
N ILE A 156 10.85 13.93 -7.08
CA ILE A 156 10.21 15.23 -7.13
C ILE A 156 8.69 15.11 -7.03
N ASP A 157 8.10 14.15 -7.77
CA ASP A 157 6.65 13.94 -7.84
C ASP A 157 6.32 12.46 -7.94
N VAL A 158 6.01 11.84 -6.80
CA VAL A 158 5.63 10.42 -6.73
C VAL A 158 4.37 10.10 -7.56
N THR A 159 3.53 11.11 -7.87
CA THR A 159 2.34 10.93 -8.71
C THR A 159 2.67 10.65 -10.17
N ALA A 160 3.93 10.79 -10.59
CA ALA A 160 4.39 10.31 -11.89
C ALA A 160 4.12 8.81 -12.09
N LEU A 161 4.02 8.01 -11.01
CA LEU A 161 3.57 6.62 -11.07
C LEU A 161 2.18 6.44 -11.71
N LEU A 162 1.34 7.48 -11.67
CA LEU A 162 0.00 7.46 -12.28
C LEU A 162 0.03 7.74 -13.79
N ARG A 163 1.21 8.05 -14.35
CA ARG A 163 1.43 8.36 -15.77
C ARG A 163 2.42 7.35 -16.38
N PRO A 164 2.03 6.07 -16.50
CA PRO A 164 2.90 5.05 -17.08
C PRO A 164 3.13 5.37 -18.57
N ARG A 165 4.40 5.40 -18.97
CA ARG A 165 4.81 5.57 -20.36
C ARG A 165 5.00 4.21 -21.05
N SER A 166 5.53 3.24 -20.33
CA SER A 166 5.78 1.89 -20.84
C SER A 166 5.84 0.89 -19.69
N VAL A 167 5.31 -0.29 -19.94
CA VAL A 167 5.44 -1.45 -19.04
C VAL A 167 6.10 -2.58 -19.82
N LEU A 168 7.13 -3.17 -19.25
CA LEU A 168 7.77 -4.36 -19.79
C LEU A 168 7.61 -5.50 -18.79
N LEU A 169 7.24 -6.67 -19.29
CA LEU A 169 7.22 -7.92 -18.54
C LEU A 169 8.23 -8.88 -19.18
N ARG A 170 9.28 -9.21 -18.46
CA ARG A 170 10.41 -10.01 -18.96
C ARG A 170 10.95 -9.47 -20.30
N SER A 171 11.21 -8.17 -20.33
CA SER A 171 11.66 -7.42 -21.50
C SER A 171 10.67 -7.27 -22.66
N LEU A 172 9.46 -7.84 -22.56
CA LEU A 172 8.42 -7.72 -23.58
C LEU A 172 7.47 -6.57 -23.23
N PRO A 173 7.17 -5.67 -24.18
CA PRO A 173 6.19 -4.58 -23.94
C PRO A 173 4.81 -5.15 -23.65
N VAL A 174 4.13 -4.54 -22.68
CA VAL A 174 2.74 -4.82 -22.34
C VAL A 174 1.91 -3.59 -22.68
N SER A 175 0.71 -3.80 -23.25
CA SER A 175 -0.23 -2.69 -23.49
C SER A 175 -0.67 -2.06 -22.17
N VAL A 176 -0.62 -0.73 -22.11
CA VAL A 176 -1.01 0.07 -20.93
C VAL A 176 -2.33 0.76 -21.22
#